data_9adffde27c93ff67aa76bbd0df87dd1e
#
_entry.id   9adffde27c93ff67aa76bbd0df87dd1e
#
_cell.length_a   1.000
_cell.length_b   1.000
_cell.length_c   1.000
_cell.angle_alpha   90.00
_cell.angle_beta   90.00
_cell.angle_gamma   90.00
#
_symmetry.space_group_name_H-M   'P 1'
#
loop_
_entity.id
_entity.type
_entity.pdbx_description
1 polymer ?
#
loop_
_entity_poly.entity_id
_entity_poly.type
_entity_poly.pdbx_seq_one_letter_code
_entity_poly.pdbx_strand_id
1 'polypeptide(L)'
;MLLQSPGDRAKTVIENDRVAVWDVSDPATALSFDAVVVSLSGGAAFLSKGATPSTAGRSMVINLKDHPSGPIANTTGYPLAFPRPGSRKILENEKVIVWDYTWSPGVATPMHFHDKDVVVVYLDDGELRSTSLDGNVVTNPFKFGMVTFNRGNRTHTETLVRGKQRAIITELK
;
A
#
# COMPACT_ATOMS: atom_id res chain seq x y z
N MET A 1 20.44 8.93 -11.85
CA MET A 1 21.03 7.78 -11.13
C MET A 1 20.03 6.63 -11.27
N LEU A 2 20.38 5.56 -11.96
CA LEU A 2 19.49 4.40 -12.10
C LEU A 2 19.28 3.78 -10.71
N LEU A 3 18.02 3.58 -10.31
CA LEU A 3 17.68 2.88 -9.08
C LEU A 3 18.19 1.44 -9.19
N GLN A 4 19.05 1.05 -8.26
CA GLN A 4 19.56 -0.32 -8.21
C GLN A 4 18.43 -1.23 -7.69
N SER A 5 18.03 -2.22 -8.50
CA SER A 5 17.00 -3.17 -8.12
C SER A 5 17.46 -3.99 -6.90
N PRO A 6 16.53 -4.51 -6.08
CA PRO A 6 16.85 -5.30 -4.90
C PRO A 6 17.36 -6.73 -5.20
N GLY A 7 17.81 -7.01 -6.42
CA GLY A 7 18.41 -8.29 -6.83
C GLY A 7 18.10 -8.66 -8.27
N ASP A 8 18.82 -9.64 -8.81
CA ASP A 8 18.74 -10.06 -10.23
C ASP A 8 17.38 -10.67 -10.65
N ARG A 9 16.52 -11.00 -9.70
CA ARG A 9 15.18 -11.58 -9.92
C ARG A 9 14.05 -10.61 -9.58
N ALA A 10 14.36 -9.32 -9.42
CA ALA A 10 13.37 -8.31 -9.11
C ALA A 10 12.68 -7.81 -10.38
N LYS A 11 11.35 -7.88 -10.39
CA LYS A 11 10.52 -7.31 -11.46
C LYS A 11 9.92 -5.99 -10.99
N THR A 12 10.20 -4.90 -11.69
CA THR A 12 9.57 -3.60 -11.44
C THR A 12 8.06 -3.68 -11.68
N VAL A 13 7.29 -3.28 -10.67
CA VAL A 13 5.82 -3.27 -10.69
C VAL A 13 5.30 -1.83 -10.82
N ILE A 14 5.89 -0.91 -10.05
CA ILE A 14 5.54 0.51 -10.05
C ILE A 14 6.84 1.32 -9.98
N GLU A 15 6.89 2.41 -10.72
CA GLU A 15 7.90 3.46 -10.55
C GLU A 15 7.28 4.83 -10.80
N ASN A 16 7.43 5.74 -9.82
CA ASN A 16 7.02 7.13 -9.91
C ASN A 16 7.95 8.01 -9.06
N ASP A 17 7.57 9.26 -8.84
CA ASP A 17 8.34 10.24 -8.04
C ASP A 17 8.40 9.89 -6.55
N ARG A 18 7.43 9.12 -6.01
CA ARG A 18 7.33 8.79 -4.58
C ARG A 18 7.96 7.45 -4.22
N VAL A 19 7.75 6.46 -5.09
CA VAL A 19 8.15 5.07 -4.82
C VAL A 19 8.67 4.37 -6.06
N ALA A 20 9.48 3.33 -5.85
CA ALA A 20 9.68 2.24 -6.78
C ALA A 20 9.31 0.94 -6.07
N VAL A 21 8.51 0.10 -6.70
CA VAL A 21 8.07 -1.19 -6.13
C VAL A 21 8.54 -2.32 -7.01
N TRP A 22 9.17 -3.31 -6.39
CA TRP A 22 9.60 -4.55 -7.04
C TRP A 22 8.93 -5.77 -6.44
N ASP A 23 8.54 -6.67 -7.31
CA ASP A 23 8.18 -8.04 -6.98
C ASP A 23 9.46 -8.88 -6.94
N VAL A 24 9.76 -9.46 -5.79
CA VAL A 24 11.03 -10.16 -5.54
C VAL A 24 10.74 -11.52 -4.93
N SER A 25 11.34 -12.58 -5.52
CA SER A 25 11.35 -13.90 -4.91
C SER A 25 12.57 -14.02 -4.01
N ASP A 26 12.34 -14.35 -2.73
CA ASP A 26 13.39 -14.54 -1.72
C ASP A 26 14.41 -13.38 -1.67
N PRO A 27 13.99 -12.16 -1.27
CA PRO A 27 14.90 -11.03 -1.21
C PRO A 27 16.00 -11.27 -0.16
N ALA A 28 17.23 -11.41 -0.62
CA ALA A 28 18.40 -11.72 0.22
C ALA A 28 19.57 -10.75 0.01
N THR A 29 19.36 -9.68 -0.75
CA THR A 29 20.39 -8.68 -1.05
C THR A 29 20.19 -7.45 -0.16
N ALA A 30 21.28 -6.87 0.37
CA ALA A 30 21.25 -5.65 1.14
C ALA A 30 20.67 -4.51 0.28
N LEU A 31 19.70 -3.77 0.83
CA LEU A 31 19.03 -2.68 0.14
C LEU A 31 19.91 -1.44 0.09
N SER A 32 19.97 -0.77 -1.07
CA SER A 32 20.70 0.51 -1.22
C SER A 32 19.86 1.74 -0.80
N PHE A 33 18.65 1.52 -0.25
CA PHE A 33 17.64 2.52 0.09
C PHE A 33 16.80 2.07 1.29
N ASP A 34 16.04 3.00 1.88
CA ASP A 34 15.01 2.69 2.87
C ASP A 34 13.78 2.09 2.20
N ALA A 35 13.24 1.02 2.76
CA ALA A 35 12.11 0.32 2.15
C ALA A 35 11.09 -0.20 3.17
N VAL A 36 9.85 -0.36 2.72
CA VAL A 36 8.88 -1.28 3.32
C VAL A 36 8.90 -2.56 2.52
N VAL A 37 9.15 -3.69 3.19
CA VAL A 37 9.11 -5.03 2.59
C VAL A 37 7.83 -5.71 3.04
N VAL A 38 6.95 -6.00 2.10
CA VAL A 38 5.66 -6.68 2.33
C VAL A 38 5.77 -8.12 1.87
N SER A 39 5.68 -9.06 2.81
CA SER A 39 5.59 -10.48 2.47
C SER A 39 4.22 -10.82 1.90
N LEU A 40 4.14 -11.56 0.80
CA LEU A 40 2.84 -12.01 0.26
C LEU A 40 2.18 -13.11 1.10
N SER A 41 2.89 -13.68 2.09
CA SER A 41 2.28 -14.51 3.13
C SER A 41 1.60 -13.70 4.25
N GLY A 42 1.77 -12.38 4.23
CA GLY A 42 1.21 -11.41 5.19
C GLY A 42 2.31 -10.78 6.07
N GLY A 43 2.04 -9.55 6.49
CA GLY A 43 2.96 -8.76 7.29
C GLY A 43 3.89 -7.88 6.48
N ALA A 44 4.49 -6.91 7.18
CA ALA A 44 5.45 -5.98 6.61
C ALA A 44 6.52 -5.58 7.63
N ALA A 45 7.69 -5.19 7.14
CA ALA A 45 8.79 -4.62 7.91
C ALA A 45 9.35 -3.38 7.22
N PHE A 46 9.76 -2.39 8.02
CA PHE A 46 10.59 -1.30 7.53
C PHE A 46 12.06 -1.70 7.63
N LEU A 47 12.80 -1.50 6.57
CA LEU A 47 14.22 -1.77 6.50
C LEU A 47 14.97 -0.49 6.09
N SER A 48 15.94 -0.10 6.90
CA SER A 48 16.84 1.01 6.56
C SER A 48 17.83 0.59 5.48
N LYS A 49 18.33 1.55 4.73
CA LYS A 49 19.43 1.39 3.80
C LYS A 49 20.57 0.57 4.42
N GLY A 50 21.08 -0.42 3.69
CA GLY A 50 22.12 -1.36 4.13
C GLY A 50 21.57 -2.63 4.77
N ALA A 51 20.30 -2.67 5.18
CA ALA A 51 19.71 -3.87 5.74
C ALA A 51 19.39 -4.91 4.65
N THR A 52 19.50 -6.18 5.03
CA THR A 52 19.09 -7.30 4.17
C THR A 52 17.73 -7.81 4.61
N PRO A 53 16.74 -7.94 3.71
CA PRO A 53 15.47 -8.56 4.04
C PRO A 53 15.66 -10.00 4.53
N SER A 54 14.95 -10.36 5.59
CA SER A 54 14.95 -11.73 6.15
C SER A 54 13.64 -12.47 5.86
N THR A 55 12.85 -11.99 4.92
CA THR A 55 11.58 -12.61 4.52
C THR A 55 11.84 -13.78 3.58
N ALA A 56 11.34 -14.96 3.93
CA ALA A 56 11.28 -16.07 2.99
C ALA A 56 10.11 -15.91 2.02
N GLY A 57 10.30 -16.30 0.77
CA GLY A 57 9.29 -16.30 -0.26
C GLY A 57 9.09 -14.97 -0.97
N ARG A 58 8.03 -14.89 -1.76
CA ARG A 58 7.72 -13.73 -2.61
C ARG A 58 7.29 -12.53 -1.79
N SER A 59 7.89 -11.37 -2.09
CA SER A 59 7.67 -10.12 -1.37
C SER A 59 7.60 -8.93 -2.33
N MET A 60 6.87 -7.89 -1.93
CA MET A 60 6.93 -6.57 -2.57
C MET A 60 7.90 -5.69 -1.79
N VAL A 61 8.94 -5.21 -2.45
CA VAL A 61 9.91 -4.27 -1.89
C VAL A 61 9.55 -2.87 -2.36
N ILE A 62 9.13 -2.01 -1.43
CA ILE A 62 8.69 -0.64 -1.69
C ILE A 62 9.82 0.30 -1.27
N ASN A 63 10.61 0.78 -2.23
CA ASN A 63 11.59 1.84 -2.00
C ASN A 63 10.86 3.16 -1.76
N LEU A 64 11.23 3.84 -0.67
CA LEU A 64 10.73 5.16 -0.31
C LEU A 64 11.68 6.22 -0.88
N LYS A 65 11.26 6.91 -1.93
CA LYS A 65 12.03 8.02 -2.52
C LYS A 65 11.93 9.25 -1.63
N ASP A 66 13.01 10.03 -1.58
CA ASP A 66 13.09 11.26 -0.78
C ASP A 66 12.30 12.41 -1.44
N HIS A 67 11.01 12.30 -1.43
CA HIS A 67 10.07 13.36 -1.83
C HIS A 67 8.94 13.45 -0.81
N PRO A 68 9.22 13.91 0.43
CA PRO A 68 8.19 14.03 1.44
C PRO A 68 7.11 15.02 0.97
N SER A 69 5.87 14.56 0.97
CA SER A 69 4.71 15.43 0.90
C SER A 69 4.03 15.32 2.25
N GLY A 70 4.05 16.36 3.04
CA GLY A 70 3.30 16.37 4.29
C GLY A 70 1.82 16.02 4.07
N PRO A 71 1.08 15.70 5.13
CA PRO A 71 -0.33 15.35 5.01
C PRO A 71 -1.13 16.48 4.40
N ILE A 72 -2.02 16.14 3.49
CA ILE A 72 -2.91 17.12 2.83
C ILE A 72 -4.00 17.52 3.82
N ALA A 73 -4.24 18.84 3.94
CA ALA A 73 -5.28 19.34 4.83
C ALA A 73 -6.66 18.78 4.46
N ASN A 74 -7.33 18.16 5.44
CA ASN A 74 -8.67 17.63 5.24
C ASN A 74 -9.72 18.76 5.37
N THR A 75 -10.24 19.20 4.24
CA THR A 75 -11.32 20.21 4.17
C THR A 75 -12.68 19.59 3.86
N THR A 76 -12.79 18.25 3.80
CA THR A 76 -14.02 17.58 3.34
C THR A 76 -15.04 17.35 4.44
N GLY A 77 -14.64 17.42 5.71
CA GLY A 77 -15.47 17.07 6.87
C GLY A 77 -15.63 15.56 7.11
N TYR A 78 -15.13 14.70 6.23
CA TYR A 78 -15.12 13.26 6.43
C TYR A 78 -13.92 12.80 7.28
N PRO A 79 -14.01 11.67 7.99
CA PRO A 79 -12.88 11.14 8.75
C PRO A 79 -11.72 10.78 7.83
N LEU A 80 -10.51 10.70 8.38
CA LEU A 80 -9.34 10.16 7.68
C LEU A 80 -9.55 8.69 7.34
N ALA A 81 -8.86 8.23 6.30
CA ALA A 81 -8.95 6.86 5.81
C ALA A 81 -8.59 5.80 6.87
N PHE A 82 -7.69 6.15 7.78
CA PHE A 82 -7.26 5.28 8.86
C PHE A 82 -7.12 6.02 10.20
N PRO A 83 -7.37 5.33 11.35
CA PRO A 83 -7.87 3.96 11.45
C PRO A 83 -9.36 3.84 11.08
N ARG A 84 -9.77 2.67 10.58
CA ARG A 84 -11.18 2.34 10.30
C ARG A 84 -11.47 0.86 10.64
N PRO A 85 -12.75 0.42 10.78
CA PRO A 85 -13.08 -0.98 11.02
C PRO A 85 -12.41 -1.91 9.99
N GLY A 86 -11.80 -3.00 10.46
CA GLY A 86 -11.03 -3.93 9.64
C GLY A 86 -9.54 -3.57 9.50
N SER A 87 -9.10 -2.40 9.99
CA SER A 87 -7.69 -2.01 9.94
C SER A 87 -6.96 -2.28 11.26
N ARG A 88 -5.73 -2.76 11.15
CA ARG A 88 -4.77 -2.92 12.24
C ARG A 88 -3.46 -2.26 11.86
N LYS A 89 -3.03 -1.27 12.63
CA LYS A 89 -1.70 -0.66 12.43
C LYS A 89 -0.63 -1.67 12.83
N ILE A 90 0.29 -1.99 11.93
CA ILE A 90 1.36 -2.97 12.16
C ILE A 90 2.74 -2.33 12.24
N LEU A 91 2.90 -1.11 11.72
CA LEU A 91 4.15 -0.35 11.75
C LEU A 91 3.87 1.14 11.63
N GLU A 92 4.68 1.95 12.33
CA GLU A 92 4.72 3.39 12.13
C GLU A 92 6.12 3.93 12.46
N ASN A 93 6.64 4.82 11.62
CA ASN A 93 7.84 5.61 11.86
C ASN A 93 7.69 7.01 11.25
N GLU A 94 8.79 7.76 11.12
CA GLU A 94 8.77 9.10 10.52
C GLU A 94 8.40 9.13 9.03
N LYS A 95 8.58 8.04 8.29
CA LYS A 95 8.37 7.96 6.84
C LYS A 95 7.06 7.36 6.44
N VAL A 96 6.55 6.40 7.23
CA VAL A 96 5.37 5.60 6.85
C VAL A 96 4.49 5.23 8.03
N ILE A 97 3.21 4.93 7.71
CA ILE A 97 2.29 4.16 8.55
C ILE A 97 1.84 2.95 7.72
N VAL A 98 1.94 1.74 8.29
CA VAL A 98 1.55 0.51 7.59
C VAL A 98 0.38 -0.15 8.30
N TRP A 99 -0.65 -0.45 7.53
CA TRP A 99 -1.90 -1.05 7.96
C TRP A 99 -2.09 -2.42 7.34
N ASP A 100 -2.53 -3.38 8.13
CA ASP A 100 -3.11 -4.65 7.69
C ASP A 100 -4.63 -4.44 7.64
N TYR A 101 -5.23 -4.51 6.47
CA TYR A 101 -6.64 -4.16 6.28
C TYR A 101 -7.41 -5.28 5.59
N THR A 102 -8.59 -5.59 6.14
CA THR A 102 -9.51 -6.58 5.58
C THR A 102 -10.87 -5.94 5.33
N TRP A 103 -11.36 -6.02 4.09
CA TRP A 103 -12.71 -5.60 3.74
C TRP A 103 -13.74 -6.65 4.14
N SER A 104 -14.84 -6.22 4.76
CA SER A 104 -15.98 -7.08 5.04
C SER A 104 -16.87 -7.19 3.80
N PRO A 105 -17.22 -8.41 3.33
CA PRO A 105 -18.04 -8.60 2.15
C PRO A 105 -19.39 -7.89 2.25
N GLY A 106 -19.75 -7.12 1.22
CA GLY A 106 -21.02 -6.40 1.12
C GLY A 106 -21.17 -5.19 2.04
N VAL A 107 -20.20 -4.95 2.94
CA VAL A 107 -20.23 -3.81 3.87
C VAL A 107 -19.42 -2.65 3.27
N ALA A 108 -20.08 -1.52 3.04
CA ALA A 108 -19.38 -0.32 2.60
C ALA A 108 -18.51 0.25 3.73
N THR A 109 -17.28 0.67 3.40
CA THR A 109 -16.49 1.48 4.33
C THR A 109 -17.21 2.82 4.56
N PRO A 110 -17.03 3.47 5.72
CA PRO A 110 -17.43 4.88 5.84
C PRO A 110 -16.80 5.71 4.72
N MET A 111 -17.51 6.74 4.25
CA MET A 111 -16.89 7.76 3.39
C MET A 111 -15.70 8.35 4.13
N HIS A 112 -14.51 8.39 3.52
CA HIS A 112 -13.27 8.77 4.17
C HIS A 112 -12.34 9.53 3.23
N PHE A 113 -11.46 10.33 3.83
CA PHE A 113 -10.48 11.16 3.13
C PHE A 113 -9.06 10.59 3.29
N HIS A 114 -8.35 10.43 2.19
CA HIS A 114 -6.92 10.10 2.17
C HIS A 114 -6.09 11.38 2.16
N ASP A 115 -5.47 11.69 3.29
CA ASP A 115 -4.56 12.82 3.45
C ASP A 115 -3.12 12.53 3.01
N LYS A 116 -2.82 11.27 2.66
CA LYS A 116 -1.49 10.78 2.25
C LYS A 116 -1.58 9.92 0.98
N ASP A 117 -0.46 9.85 0.27
CA ASP A 117 -0.26 8.87 -0.79
C ASP A 117 -0.20 7.47 -0.19
N VAL A 118 -0.72 6.47 -0.90
CA VAL A 118 -0.74 5.09 -0.42
C VAL A 118 -0.25 4.10 -1.47
N VAL A 119 0.53 3.12 -1.02
CA VAL A 119 0.83 1.89 -1.76
C VAL A 119 0.00 0.77 -1.16
N VAL A 120 -0.75 0.05 -1.99
CA VAL A 120 -1.60 -1.07 -1.57
C VAL A 120 -1.09 -2.36 -2.19
N VAL A 121 -0.73 -3.33 -1.36
CA VAL A 121 -0.34 -4.69 -1.78
C VAL A 121 -1.48 -5.63 -1.44
N TYR A 122 -2.15 -6.17 -2.46
CA TYR A 122 -3.31 -7.04 -2.28
C TYR A 122 -2.90 -8.49 -2.00
N LEU A 123 -3.48 -9.09 -0.96
CA LEU A 123 -3.16 -10.43 -0.48
C LEU A 123 -4.23 -11.48 -0.80
N ASP A 124 -5.33 -11.07 -1.42
CA ASP A 124 -6.42 -11.96 -1.86
C ASP A 124 -6.98 -11.50 -3.22
N ASP A 125 -7.78 -12.37 -3.84
CA ASP A 125 -8.54 -12.07 -5.05
C ASP A 125 -9.93 -11.55 -4.71
N GLY A 126 -10.27 -10.35 -5.21
CA GLY A 126 -11.59 -9.76 -4.99
C GLY A 126 -11.92 -8.64 -5.95
N GLU A 127 -13.15 -8.15 -5.88
CA GLU A 127 -13.61 -6.97 -6.60
C GLU A 127 -14.09 -5.90 -5.61
N LEU A 128 -13.50 -4.72 -5.70
CA LEU A 128 -13.89 -3.56 -4.91
C LEU A 128 -14.61 -2.55 -5.79
N ARG A 129 -15.80 -2.17 -5.35
CA ARG A 129 -16.55 -1.03 -5.88
C ARG A 129 -16.22 0.18 -5.05
N SER A 130 -15.65 1.20 -5.68
CA SER A 130 -15.36 2.50 -5.09
C SER A 130 -16.40 3.53 -5.56
N THR A 131 -16.88 4.35 -4.65
CA THR A 131 -17.78 5.47 -4.95
C THR A 131 -17.13 6.75 -4.42
N SER A 132 -16.79 7.67 -5.30
CA SER A 132 -16.20 8.97 -4.96
C SER A 132 -17.25 9.96 -4.48
N LEU A 133 -16.81 11.11 -3.95
CA LEU A 133 -17.68 12.12 -3.34
C LEU A 133 -18.69 12.71 -4.34
N ASP A 134 -18.32 12.81 -5.61
CA ASP A 134 -19.20 13.28 -6.71
C ASP A 134 -20.19 12.22 -7.21
N GLY A 135 -20.20 11.03 -6.58
CA GLY A 135 -21.08 9.92 -6.93
C GLY A 135 -20.58 9.04 -8.07
N ASN A 136 -19.38 9.28 -8.60
CA ASN A 136 -18.81 8.39 -9.62
C ASN A 136 -18.49 7.01 -9.01
N VAL A 137 -18.90 5.95 -9.72
CA VAL A 137 -18.76 4.55 -9.27
C VAL A 137 -17.86 3.79 -10.21
N VAL A 138 -16.82 3.16 -9.66
CA VAL A 138 -15.89 2.31 -10.40
C VAL A 138 -15.77 0.97 -9.68
N THR A 139 -15.81 -0.14 -10.42
CA THR A 139 -15.55 -1.48 -9.88
C THR A 139 -14.31 -2.06 -10.53
N ASN A 140 -13.33 -2.41 -9.71
CA ASN A 140 -12.06 -2.94 -10.15
C ASN A 140 -11.80 -4.33 -9.56
N PRO A 141 -11.36 -5.31 -10.37
CA PRO A 141 -10.82 -6.56 -9.87
C PRO A 141 -9.40 -6.35 -9.35
N PHE A 142 -9.11 -6.91 -8.20
CA PHE A 142 -7.76 -6.98 -7.64
C PHE A 142 -7.36 -8.43 -7.44
N LYS A 143 -6.10 -8.74 -7.67
CA LYS A 143 -5.53 -10.07 -7.61
C LYS A 143 -4.45 -10.17 -6.55
N PHE A 144 -4.27 -11.37 -6.03
CA PHE A 144 -3.15 -11.69 -5.14
C PHE A 144 -1.81 -11.23 -5.73
N GLY A 145 -1.05 -10.46 -4.97
CA GLY A 145 0.21 -9.88 -5.39
C GLY A 145 0.10 -8.67 -6.31
N MET A 146 -1.11 -8.18 -6.62
CA MET A 146 -1.28 -6.91 -7.32
C MET A 146 -0.89 -5.76 -6.40
N VAL A 147 -0.29 -4.71 -6.98
CA VAL A 147 0.09 -3.50 -6.27
C VAL A 147 -0.51 -2.29 -6.96
N THR A 148 -1.02 -1.35 -6.18
CA THR A 148 -1.46 -0.05 -6.67
C THR A 148 -0.80 1.08 -5.89
N PHE A 149 -0.57 2.20 -6.57
CA PHE A 149 -0.20 3.47 -5.96
C PHE A 149 -1.33 4.46 -6.18
N ASN A 150 -1.71 5.14 -5.13
CA ASN A 150 -2.77 6.13 -5.20
C ASN A 150 -2.33 7.42 -4.48
N ARG A 151 -2.49 8.56 -5.14
CA ARG A 151 -2.25 9.87 -4.53
C ARG A 151 -3.25 10.15 -3.41
N GLY A 152 -2.83 10.95 -2.46
CA GLY A 152 -3.72 11.55 -1.48
C GLY A 152 -4.75 12.51 -2.12
N ASN A 153 -5.43 13.29 -1.30
CA ASN A 153 -6.52 14.20 -1.69
C ASN A 153 -7.68 13.49 -2.39
N ARG A 154 -8.08 12.32 -1.87
CA ARG A 154 -9.21 11.56 -2.39
C ARG A 154 -10.22 11.28 -1.28
N THR A 155 -11.50 11.40 -1.63
CA THR A 155 -12.62 11.06 -0.74
C THR A 155 -13.49 10.02 -1.42
N HIS A 156 -13.66 8.88 -0.77
CA HIS A 156 -14.46 7.79 -1.30
C HIS A 156 -14.95 6.82 -0.22
N THR A 157 -15.87 5.96 -0.60
CA THR A 157 -16.22 4.72 0.10
C THR A 157 -15.88 3.52 -0.78
N GLU A 158 -15.65 2.37 -0.18
CA GLU A 158 -15.35 1.11 -0.88
C GLU A 158 -16.25 0.01 -0.36
N THR A 159 -16.66 -0.90 -1.25
CA THR A 159 -17.42 -2.10 -0.92
C THR A 159 -16.81 -3.30 -1.61
N LEU A 160 -16.49 -4.35 -0.84
CA LEU A 160 -16.11 -5.64 -1.42
C LEU A 160 -17.38 -6.31 -1.98
N VAL A 161 -17.48 -6.37 -3.32
CA VAL A 161 -18.65 -6.87 -4.05
C VAL A 161 -18.51 -8.33 -4.47
N ARG A 162 -17.26 -8.84 -4.55
CA ARG A 162 -16.99 -10.25 -4.89
C ARG A 162 -15.65 -10.71 -4.30
N GLY A 163 -15.57 -11.99 -3.91
CA GLY A 163 -14.36 -12.64 -3.42
C GLY A 163 -14.01 -12.32 -1.98
N LYS A 164 -12.74 -12.33 -1.68
CA LYS A 164 -12.13 -11.88 -0.41
C LYS A 164 -11.19 -10.73 -0.72
N GLN A 165 -10.94 -9.88 0.26
CA GLN A 165 -9.91 -8.86 0.08
C GLN A 165 -9.26 -8.52 1.41
N ARG A 166 -7.97 -8.76 1.48
CA ARG A 166 -7.04 -8.27 2.49
C ARG A 166 -5.88 -7.60 1.79
N ALA A 167 -5.33 -6.56 2.35
CA ALA A 167 -4.18 -5.88 1.80
C ALA A 167 -3.27 -5.34 2.91
N ILE A 168 -2.00 -5.18 2.58
CA ILE A 168 -1.08 -4.34 3.34
C ILE A 168 -1.04 -2.97 2.67
N ILE A 169 -1.40 -1.95 3.43
CA ILE A 169 -1.50 -0.56 2.96
C ILE A 169 -0.42 0.27 3.63
N THR A 170 0.44 0.88 2.82
CA THR A 170 1.50 1.78 3.28
C THR A 170 1.12 3.21 2.96
N GLU A 171 0.83 4.03 3.99
CA GLU A 171 0.69 5.48 3.88
C GLU A 171 2.07 6.13 3.92
N LEU A 172 2.36 7.04 2.99
CA LEU A 172 3.62 7.78 2.89
C LEU A 172 3.49 9.13 3.60
N LYS A 173 4.37 9.38 4.57
CA LYS A 173 4.43 10.66 5.30
C LYS A 173 5.22 11.73 4.54
#